data_6e05c8f6b1cfb9451112b98f0c864e48
#
_entry.id   6e05c8f6b1cfb9451112b98f0c864e48
#
_cell.length_a   1.000
_cell.length_b   1.000
_cell.length_c   1.000
_cell.angle_alpha   90.00
_cell.angle_beta   90.00
_cell.angle_gamma   90.00
#
_symmetry.space_group_name_H-M   'P 1'
#
loop_
_entity.id
_entity.type
_entity.pdbx_description
1 polymer ?
#
loop_
_entity_poly.entity_id
_entity_poly.type
_entity_poly.pdbx_seq_one_letter_code
_entity_poly.pdbx_strand_id
1 'polypeptide(L)'
;MATYNKRGYKAPKEKEEKLDTNFIEDVNVDEKDSTTAGVFNSLDQTASKTEEWVARNQKYIFGIVTAIAVVTVGYLLYQKFVAQPNEEAAATEMFEAQQNFQKAVDGTKSDSLFALSLKGSEGKYGFKDIAEKYSGTAAGNLANYYAGIASLNTGKYDDAIAYLEKFKSDDAILSVLAVGAIGDAHAQKNQQKEALEYYIKASEMNKNDFTTPRFLLKAGQTSLALGNKADALKYFTQIKEQYES
;
A
#
# COMPACT_ATOMS: atom_id res chain seq x y z
N MET A 1 -0.10 19.13 64.66
CA MET A 1 -1.34 18.37 64.40
C MET A 1 -2.50 19.36 64.39
N ALA A 2 -2.99 19.73 63.23
CA ALA A 2 -4.14 20.62 63.09
C ALA A 2 -5.31 19.82 62.55
N THR A 3 -6.32 19.62 63.38
CA THR A 3 -7.58 18.94 63.03
C THR A 3 -8.51 19.90 62.34
N TYR A 4 -8.81 19.64 61.07
CA TYR A 4 -9.75 20.40 60.27
C TYR A 4 -11.18 19.96 60.55
N ASN A 5 -11.96 20.83 61.20
CA ASN A 5 -13.37 20.62 61.50
C ASN A 5 -14.22 20.89 60.23
N LYS A 6 -14.88 19.87 59.68
CA LYS A 6 -15.86 19.95 58.65
C LYS A 6 -17.12 20.67 59.13
N ARG A 7 -17.36 21.92 58.76
CA ARG A 7 -18.64 22.62 58.96
C ARG A 7 -19.73 21.91 58.17
N GLY A 8 -20.76 21.48 58.84
CA GLY A 8 -21.91 20.83 58.27
C GLY A 8 -22.67 21.75 57.30
N TYR A 9 -22.84 21.25 56.08
CA TYR A 9 -23.70 21.86 55.07
C TYR A 9 -25.15 21.59 55.46
N LYS A 10 -25.89 22.65 55.82
CA LYS A 10 -27.37 22.57 55.99
C LYS A 10 -27.97 22.69 54.60
N ALA A 11 -28.65 21.65 54.15
CA ALA A 11 -29.47 21.70 52.97
C ALA A 11 -30.54 22.81 53.05
N PRO A 12 -30.76 23.55 51.98
CA PRO A 12 -31.84 24.54 51.92
C PRO A 12 -33.18 23.83 52.12
N LYS A 13 -34.07 24.41 52.96
CA LYS A 13 -35.44 23.96 53.08
C LYS A 13 -36.15 24.20 51.71
N GLU A 14 -36.74 23.16 51.17
CA GLU A 14 -37.68 23.27 50.03
C GLU A 14 -38.77 24.24 50.42
N LYS A 15 -38.90 25.32 49.66
CA LYS A 15 -40.10 26.16 49.68
C LYS A 15 -41.15 25.40 48.88
N GLU A 16 -42.23 24.97 49.52
CA GLU A 16 -43.46 24.56 48.83
C GLU A 16 -43.98 25.77 48.07
N GLU A 17 -43.67 25.84 46.77
CA GLU A 17 -44.41 26.68 45.83
C GLU A 17 -45.79 26.04 45.67
N LYS A 18 -46.82 26.74 46.18
CA LYS A 18 -48.22 26.44 45.90
C LYS A 18 -48.42 26.63 44.38
N LEU A 19 -48.40 25.53 43.64
CA LEU A 19 -48.79 25.49 42.26
C LEU A 19 -50.26 25.92 42.18
N ASP A 20 -50.48 27.02 41.46
CA ASP A 20 -51.83 27.54 41.15
C ASP A 20 -52.51 26.54 40.19
N THR A 21 -53.42 25.74 40.70
CA THR A 21 -54.09 24.63 40.03
C THR A 21 -55.11 25.05 38.96
N ASN A 22 -55.14 26.34 38.61
CA ASN A 22 -56.17 26.87 37.70
C ASN A 22 -55.72 27.08 36.24
N PHE A 23 -54.58 26.50 35.81
CA PHE A 23 -54.10 26.70 34.44
C PHE A 23 -53.70 25.38 33.73
N ILE A 24 -54.32 24.27 34.11
CA ILE A 24 -54.19 23.05 33.30
C ILE A 24 -55.64 22.71 32.88
N GLU A 25 -56.09 23.25 31.74
CA GLU A 25 -57.09 22.54 30.97
C GLU A 25 -56.54 21.15 30.74
N ASP A 26 -57.27 20.13 31.20
CA ASP A 26 -57.01 18.73 30.83
C ASP A 26 -57.20 18.60 29.33
N VAL A 27 -56.14 18.93 28.56
CA VAL A 27 -56.02 18.51 27.18
C VAL A 27 -55.74 17.03 27.25
N ASN A 28 -56.81 16.27 27.18
CA ASN A 28 -56.77 14.83 26.98
C ASN A 28 -56.26 14.60 25.56
N VAL A 29 -54.93 14.72 25.39
CA VAL A 29 -54.25 14.37 24.16
C VAL A 29 -54.21 12.84 24.16
N ASP A 30 -55.07 12.25 23.37
CA ASP A 30 -55.02 10.82 23.10
C ASP A 30 -53.60 10.50 22.60
N GLU A 31 -52.82 9.72 23.36
CA GLU A 31 -51.44 9.35 23.04
C GLU A 31 -51.31 8.77 21.61
N LYS A 32 -52.46 8.38 21.03
CA LYS A 32 -52.50 7.83 19.67
C LYS A 32 -52.41 8.88 18.56
N ASP A 33 -52.65 10.17 18.85
CA ASP A 33 -52.64 11.24 17.83
C ASP A 33 -51.41 12.12 17.88
N SER A 34 -50.47 11.87 18.82
CA SER A 34 -49.21 12.58 18.87
C SER A 34 -48.18 11.90 17.97
N THR A 35 -47.81 12.57 16.87
CA THR A 35 -46.69 12.14 15.98
C THR A 35 -45.40 11.94 16.75
N THR A 36 -45.16 12.72 17.79
CA THR A 36 -43.96 12.62 18.64
C THR A 36 -43.99 11.36 19.51
N ALA A 37 -45.17 11.04 20.12
CA ALA A 37 -45.33 9.80 20.88
C ALA A 37 -45.18 8.56 19.99
N GLY A 38 -45.68 8.62 18.77
CA GLY A 38 -45.52 7.56 17.77
C GLY A 38 -44.06 7.31 17.40
N VAL A 39 -43.24 8.36 17.25
CA VAL A 39 -41.83 8.25 16.98
C VAL A 39 -41.10 7.67 18.19
N PHE A 40 -41.36 8.11 19.42
CA PHE A 40 -40.76 7.57 20.63
C PHE A 40 -41.14 6.10 20.84
N ASN A 41 -42.38 5.73 20.65
CA ASN A 41 -42.84 4.33 20.75
C ASN A 41 -42.18 3.44 19.68
N SER A 42 -42.00 3.95 18.46
CA SER A 42 -41.30 3.18 17.40
C SER A 42 -39.82 3.02 17.68
N LEU A 43 -39.16 4.02 18.25
CA LEU A 43 -37.76 3.95 18.69
C LEU A 43 -37.59 2.96 19.85
N ASP A 44 -38.51 3.01 20.86
CA ASP A 44 -38.49 2.12 21.99
C ASP A 44 -38.75 0.65 21.59
N GLN A 45 -39.70 0.40 20.70
CA GLN A 45 -39.93 -0.93 20.14
C GLN A 45 -38.74 -1.44 19.31
N THR A 46 -38.08 -0.53 18.59
CA THR A 46 -36.90 -0.90 17.80
C THR A 46 -35.72 -1.20 18.71
N ALA A 47 -35.53 -0.39 19.76
CA ALA A 47 -34.49 -0.62 20.77
C ALA A 47 -34.71 -1.96 21.48
N SER A 48 -35.95 -2.22 21.94
CA SER A 48 -36.34 -3.47 22.63
C SER A 48 -36.10 -4.72 21.73
N LYS A 49 -36.50 -4.67 20.45
CA LYS A 49 -36.21 -5.77 19.51
C LYS A 49 -34.74 -5.98 19.26
N THR A 50 -33.96 -4.91 19.22
CA THR A 50 -32.50 -4.98 19.07
C THR A 50 -31.86 -5.58 20.29
N GLU A 51 -32.30 -5.18 21.49
CA GLU A 51 -31.84 -5.75 22.76
C GLU A 51 -32.13 -7.25 22.87
N GLU A 52 -33.37 -7.66 22.54
CA GLU A 52 -33.73 -9.08 22.53
C GLU A 52 -32.92 -9.89 21.51
N TRP A 53 -32.66 -9.32 20.33
CA TRP A 53 -31.86 -9.97 19.32
C TRP A 53 -30.40 -10.13 19.80
N VAL A 54 -29.83 -9.08 20.37
CA VAL A 54 -28.46 -9.11 20.95
C VAL A 54 -28.39 -10.11 22.09
N ALA A 55 -29.36 -10.09 23.03
CA ALA A 55 -29.39 -11.02 24.15
C ALA A 55 -29.48 -12.48 23.69
N ARG A 56 -30.33 -12.76 22.68
CA ARG A 56 -30.47 -14.11 22.11
C ARG A 56 -29.21 -14.58 21.39
N ASN A 57 -28.49 -13.65 20.72
CA ASN A 57 -27.29 -13.96 19.93
C ASN A 57 -25.98 -13.67 20.68
N GLN A 58 -26.03 -13.29 21.94
CA GLN A 58 -24.90 -12.85 22.74
C GLN A 58 -23.69 -13.79 22.65
N LYS A 59 -23.92 -15.11 22.71
CA LYS A 59 -22.83 -16.11 22.63
C LYS A 59 -22.11 -16.07 21.28
N TYR A 60 -22.88 -15.88 20.19
CA TYR A 60 -22.30 -15.79 18.84
C TYR A 60 -21.57 -14.45 18.65
N ILE A 61 -22.13 -13.36 19.16
CA ILE A 61 -21.51 -12.03 19.10
C ILE A 61 -20.17 -12.04 19.86
N PHE A 62 -20.16 -12.55 21.09
CA PHE A 62 -18.92 -12.67 21.86
C PHE A 62 -17.92 -13.62 21.18
N GLY A 63 -18.38 -14.73 20.60
CA GLY A 63 -17.53 -15.64 19.85
C GLY A 63 -16.85 -14.95 18.67
N ILE A 64 -17.59 -14.19 17.88
CA ILE A 64 -17.06 -13.45 16.72
C ILE A 64 -16.08 -12.35 17.18
N VAL A 65 -16.48 -11.56 18.18
CA VAL A 65 -15.61 -10.49 18.72
C VAL A 65 -14.30 -11.07 19.27
N THR A 66 -14.39 -12.18 20.03
CA THR A 66 -13.20 -12.87 20.54
C THR A 66 -12.33 -13.39 19.41
N ALA A 67 -12.90 -14.00 18.38
CA ALA A 67 -12.15 -14.48 17.22
C ALA A 67 -11.42 -13.33 16.50
N ILE A 68 -12.09 -12.20 16.27
CA ILE A 68 -11.47 -11.01 15.68
C ILE A 68 -10.34 -10.50 16.58
N ALA A 69 -10.55 -10.42 17.90
CA ALA A 69 -9.53 -9.98 18.84
C ALA A 69 -8.30 -10.88 18.81
N VAL A 70 -8.47 -12.21 18.80
CA VAL A 70 -7.37 -13.19 18.72
C VAL A 70 -6.59 -13.04 17.41
N VAL A 71 -7.29 -12.89 16.27
CA VAL A 71 -6.64 -12.67 14.97
C VAL A 71 -5.86 -11.35 14.96
N THR A 72 -6.46 -10.28 15.50
CA THR A 72 -5.80 -8.96 15.57
C THR A 72 -4.55 -9.00 16.45
N VAL A 73 -4.65 -9.58 17.64
CA VAL A 73 -3.49 -9.73 18.55
C VAL A 73 -2.42 -10.61 17.91
N GLY A 74 -2.79 -11.73 17.30
CA GLY A 74 -1.87 -12.61 16.59
C GLY A 74 -1.14 -11.88 15.46
N TYR A 75 -1.86 -11.06 14.68
CA TYR A 75 -1.28 -10.23 13.63
C TYR A 75 -0.30 -9.19 14.20
N LEU A 76 -0.65 -8.49 15.27
CA LEU A 76 0.23 -7.50 15.90
C LEU A 76 1.51 -8.13 16.48
N LEU A 77 1.39 -9.31 17.08
CA LEU A 77 2.55 -10.06 17.56
C LEU A 77 3.44 -10.51 16.39
N TYR A 78 2.86 -11.03 15.32
CA TYR A 78 3.59 -11.38 14.11
C TYR A 78 4.32 -10.16 13.53
N GLN A 79 3.63 -9.03 13.39
CA GLN A 79 4.22 -7.79 12.90
C GLN A 79 5.43 -7.37 13.75
N LYS A 80 5.27 -7.35 15.08
CA LYS A 80 6.31 -6.86 15.99
C LYS A 80 7.52 -7.79 16.12
N PHE A 81 7.29 -9.11 16.18
CA PHE A 81 8.34 -10.09 16.50
C PHE A 81 8.91 -10.81 15.28
N VAL A 82 8.25 -10.76 14.13
CA VAL A 82 8.70 -11.44 12.92
C VAL A 82 8.89 -10.47 11.76
N ALA A 83 7.85 -9.72 11.38
CA ALA A 83 7.91 -8.90 10.18
C ALA A 83 8.88 -7.72 10.31
N GLN A 84 8.79 -6.93 11.39
CA GLN A 84 9.66 -5.78 11.61
C GLN A 84 11.16 -6.17 11.74
N PRO A 85 11.56 -7.14 12.58
CA PRO A 85 12.96 -7.55 12.65
C PRO A 85 13.52 -8.07 11.32
N ASN A 86 12.70 -8.79 10.54
CA ASN A 86 13.11 -9.25 9.22
C ASN A 86 13.29 -8.09 8.24
N GLU A 87 12.41 -7.08 8.26
CA GLU A 87 12.55 -5.88 7.43
C GLU A 87 13.80 -5.07 7.78
N GLU A 88 14.07 -4.85 9.07
CA GLU A 88 15.26 -4.15 9.55
C GLU A 88 16.55 -4.90 9.19
N ALA A 89 16.56 -6.22 9.32
CA ALA A 89 17.68 -7.07 8.93
C ALA A 89 17.90 -7.00 7.41
N ALA A 90 16.84 -7.11 6.61
CA ALA A 90 16.91 -7.02 5.16
C ALA A 90 17.43 -5.67 4.68
N ALA A 91 16.94 -4.57 5.25
CA ALA A 91 17.37 -3.21 4.93
C ALA A 91 18.85 -3.00 5.29
N THR A 92 19.30 -3.53 6.42
CA THR A 92 20.70 -3.44 6.87
C THR A 92 21.63 -4.22 5.95
N GLU A 93 21.26 -5.44 5.59
CA GLU A 93 22.06 -6.29 4.68
C GLU A 93 22.11 -5.72 3.25
N MET A 94 21.07 -4.99 2.84
CA MET A 94 20.98 -4.40 1.50
C MET A 94 21.95 -3.23 1.28
N PHE A 95 22.42 -2.59 2.34
CA PHE A 95 23.23 -1.37 2.28
C PHE A 95 24.50 -1.52 1.46
N GLU A 96 25.27 -2.58 1.68
CA GLU A 96 26.55 -2.80 0.94
C GLU A 96 26.29 -3.13 -0.53
N ALA A 97 25.30 -3.96 -0.82
CA ALA A 97 24.91 -4.26 -2.19
C ALA A 97 24.48 -2.99 -2.95
N GLN A 98 23.71 -2.09 -2.29
CA GLN A 98 23.35 -0.80 -2.85
C GLN A 98 24.54 0.11 -3.07
N GLN A 99 25.50 0.17 -2.15
CA GLN A 99 26.74 0.95 -2.36
C GLN A 99 27.51 0.47 -3.58
N ASN A 100 27.67 -0.85 -3.73
CA ASN A 100 28.38 -1.41 -4.88
C ASN A 100 27.63 -1.12 -6.20
N PHE A 101 26.30 -1.22 -6.17
CA PHE A 101 25.44 -0.85 -7.30
C PHE A 101 25.58 0.63 -7.65
N GLN A 102 25.52 1.53 -6.65
CA GLN A 102 25.65 2.96 -6.86
C GLN A 102 27.02 3.31 -7.46
N LYS A 103 28.10 2.75 -6.93
CA LYS A 103 29.46 2.91 -7.50
C LYS A 103 29.53 2.40 -8.94
N ALA A 104 28.81 1.32 -9.27
CA ALA A 104 28.74 0.81 -10.64
C ALA A 104 28.00 1.77 -11.60
N VAL A 105 26.97 2.47 -11.11
CA VAL A 105 26.18 3.45 -11.89
C VAL A 105 26.94 4.76 -12.06
N ASP A 106 27.58 5.28 -10.99
CA ASP A 106 28.27 6.56 -10.98
C ASP A 106 29.65 6.51 -11.67
N GLY A 107 30.24 5.32 -11.73
CA GLY A 107 31.52 5.08 -12.40
C GLY A 107 31.34 4.78 -13.90
N THR A 108 32.46 4.42 -14.54
CA THR A 108 32.44 3.84 -15.88
C THR A 108 31.93 2.41 -15.81
N LYS A 109 30.62 2.23 -15.74
CA LYS A 109 29.86 0.95 -15.75
C LYS A 109 30.74 -0.29 -15.52
N SER A 110 31.17 -0.49 -14.26
CA SER A 110 32.04 -1.61 -13.93
C SER A 110 31.17 -2.87 -13.76
N ASP A 111 31.23 -3.77 -14.74
CA ASP A 111 30.58 -5.08 -14.67
C ASP A 111 30.93 -5.84 -13.39
N SER A 112 32.16 -5.63 -12.88
CA SER A 112 32.60 -6.22 -11.62
C SER A 112 31.84 -5.71 -10.42
N LEU A 113 31.49 -4.41 -10.36
CA LEU A 113 30.72 -3.83 -9.26
C LEU A 113 29.24 -4.25 -9.33
N PHE A 114 28.66 -4.32 -10.55
CA PHE A 114 27.34 -4.92 -10.70
C PHE A 114 27.33 -6.40 -10.31
N ALA A 115 28.34 -7.16 -10.71
CA ALA A 115 28.46 -8.56 -10.30
C ALA A 115 28.64 -8.71 -8.78
N LEU A 116 29.37 -7.79 -8.15
CA LEU A 116 29.56 -7.74 -6.71
C LEU A 116 28.25 -7.40 -5.98
N SER A 117 27.51 -6.41 -6.47
CA SER A 117 26.19 -6.07 -5.92
C SER A 117 25.21 -7.23 -6.01
N LEU A 118 25.30 -8.06 -7.05
CA LEU A 118 24.45 -9.25 -7.23
C LEU A 118 24.79 -10.38 -6.25
N LYS A 119 26.09 -10.65 -6.07
CA LYS A 119 26.57 -11.85 -5.34
C LYS A 119 26.95 -11.54 -3.90
N GLY A 120 27.17 -10.28 -3.57
CA GLY A 120 27.77 -9.88 -2.30
C GLY A 120 29.29 -10.10 -2.26
N SER A 121 29.89 -9.75 -1.13
CA SER A 121 31.33 -9.87 -0.85
C SER A 121 31.61 -10.09 0.63
N GLU A 122 32.71 -10.79 0.94
CA GLU A 122 33.24 -10.91 2.30
C GLU A 122 32.22 -11.25 3.39
N GLY A 123 31.31 -12.19 3.12
CA GLY A 123 30.27 -12.62 4.05
C GLY A 123 29.06 -11.68 4.10
N LYS A 124 28.96 -10.71 3.19
CA LYS A 124 27.79 -9.86 2.99
C LYS A 124 26.93 -10.37 1.84
N TYR A 125 25.62 -10.28 2.02
CA TYR A 125 24.67 -10.70 1.00
C TYR A 125 24.65 -9.73 -0.18
N GLY A 126 24.53 -10.29 -1.40
CA GLY A 126 24.18 -9.53 -2.59
C GLY A 126 22.66 -9.48 -2.78
N PHE A 127 22.22 -8.73 -3.78
CA PHE A 127 20.77 -8.59 -4.06
C PHE A 127 20.08 -9.93 -4.32
N LYS A 128 20.75 -10.93 -4.89
CA LYS A 128 20.18 -12.26 -5.12
C LYS A 128 19.82 -12.95 -3.81
N ASP A 129 20.76 -12.99 -2.87
CA ASP A 129 20.55 -13.62 -1.58
C ASP A 129 19.52 -12.88 -0.74
N ILE A 130 19.51 -11.53 -0.80
CA ILE A 130 18.56 -10.69 -0.09
C ILE A 130 17.15 -10.90 -0.64
N ALA A 131 16.97 -10.92 -1.97
CA ALA A 131 15.69 -11.16 -2.62
C ALA A 131 15.11 -12.53 -2.28
N GLU A 132 15.95 -13.54 -2.09
CA GLU A 132 15.53 -14.89 -1.71
C GLU A 132 15.24 -14.99 -0.21
N LYS A 133 16.22 -14.64 0.62
CA LYS A 133 16.17 -14.79 2.08
C LYS A 133 15.07 -13.93 2.72
N TYR A 134 14.85 -12.73 2.19
CA TYR A 134 13.91 -11.75 2.71
C TYR A 134 12.73 -11.48 1.77
N SER A 135 12.30 -12.49 1.01
CA SER A 135 11.28 -12.37 -0.04
C SER A 135 9.93 -11.79 0.42
N GLY A 136 9.62 -11.87 1.71
CA GLY A 136 8.39 -11.32 2.30
C GLY A 136 8.50 -9.87 2.79
N THR A 137 9.65 -9.21 2.62
CA THR A 137 9.91 -7.85 3.09
C THR A 137 9.93 -6.84 1.94
N ALA A 138 9.73 -5.56 2.25
CA ALA A 138 9.84 -4.48 1.26
C ALA A 138 11.28 -4.38 0.72
N ALA A 139 12.29 -4.55 1.58
CA ALA A 139 13.69 -4.59 1.17
C ALA A 139 14.00 -5.78 0.25
N GLY A 140 13.50 -6.98 0.55
CA GLY A 140 13.64 -8.16 -0.31
C GLY A 140 12.94 -7.99 -1.66
N ASN A 141 11.76 -7.36 -1.66
CA ASN A 141 11.09 -6.99 -2.90
C ASN A 141 11.91 -5.97 -3.72
N LEU A 142 12.46 -4.93 -3.08
CA LEU A 142 13.32 -3.94 -3.74
C LEU A 142 14.64 -4.57 -4.24
N ALA A 143 15.16 -5.58 -3.53
CA ALA A 143 16.33 -6.33 -3.98
C ALA A 143 16.08 -7.06 -5.31
N ASN A 144 14.84 -7.50 -5.60
CA ASN A 144 14.50 -8.03 -6.93
C ASN A 144 14.67 -6.97 -8.03
N TYR A 145 14.26 -5.71 -7.79
CA TYR A 145 14.47 -4.64 -8.76
C TYR A 145 15.97 -4.41 -9.03
N TYR A 146 16.76 -4.23 -7.98
CA TYR A 146 18.22 -4.01 -8.13
C TYR A 146 18.91 -5.22 -8.75
N ALA A 147 18.54 -6.45 -8.36
CA ALA A 147 19.08 -7.66 -8.97
C ALA A 147 18.76 -7.73 -10.47
N GLY A 148 17.53 -7.36 -10.84
CA GLY A 148 17.14 -7.29 -12.24
C GLY A 148 17.95 -6.29 -13.05
N ILE A 149 18.09 -5.05 -12.55
CA ILE A 149 18.88 -4.01 -13.23
C ILE A 149 20.38 -4.37 -13.29
N ALA A 150 20.95 -4.90 -12.22
CA ALA A 150 22.34 -5.34 -12.21
C ALA A 150 22.57 -6.53 -13.16
N SER A 151 21.61 -7.47 -13.25
CA SER A 151 21.67 -8.58 -14.19
C SER A 151 21.59 -8.10 -15.63
N LEU A 152 20.74 -7.11 -15.93
CA LEU A 152 20.64 -6.47 -17.25
C LEU A 152 22.00 -5.85 -17.65
N ASN A 153 22.64 -5.11 -16.75
CA ASN A 153 23.91 -4.47 -17.02
C ASN A 153 25.10 -5.46 -17.16
N THR A 154 24.97 -6.66 -16.58
CA THR A 154 25.99 -7.72 -16.70
C THR A 154 25.68 -8.75 -17.81
N GLY A 155 24.72 -8.46 -18.70
CA GLY A 155 24.35 -9.32 -19.81
C GLY A 155 23.58 -10.59 -19.45
N LYS A 156 23.10 -10.71 -18.21
CA LYS A 156 22.32 -11.86 -17.71
C LYS A 156 20.83 -11.60 -17.91
N TYR A 157 20.40 -11.55 -19.16
CA TYR A 157 19.07 -11.05 -19.52
C TYR A 157 17.92 -11.93 -19.01
N ASP A 158 18.08 -13.25 -18.96
CA ASP A 158 17.06 -14.14 -18.39
C ASP A 158 16.91 -13.95 -16.87
N ASP A 159 18.02 -13.79 -16.17
CA ASP A 159 18.00 -13.44 -14.74
C ASP A 159 17.32 -12.06 -14.54
N ALA A 160 17.64 -11.08 -15.39
CA ALA A 160 17.07 -9.74 -15.31
C ALA A 160 15.55 -9.78 -15.41
N ILE A 161 15.01 -10.47 -16.42
CA ILE A 161 13.56 -10.66 -16.59
C ILE A 161 12.97 -11.34 -15.36
N ALA A 162 13.55 -12.46 -14.91
CA ALA A 162 13.03 -13.24 -13.78
C ALA A 162 12.96 -12.45 -12.46
N TYR A 163 13.93 -11.59 -12.19
CA TYR A 163 13.93 -10.74 -11.01
C TYR A 163 12.97 -9.56 -11.14
N LEU A 164 12.93 -8.88 -12.29
CA LEU A 164 12.03 -7.75 -12.52
C LEU A 164 10.55 -8.16 -12.51
N GLU A 165 10.22 -9.37 -12.96
CA GLU A 165 8.85 -9.91 -12.89
C GLU A 165 8.39 -10.19 -11.46
N LYS A 166 9.31 -10.51 -10.55
CA LYS A 166 9.03 -10.71 -9.12
C LYS A 166 8.81 -9.39 -8.39
N PHE A 167 9.39 -8.30 -8.88
CA PHE A 167 9.27 -6.99 -8.25
C PHE A 167 7.84 -6.45 -8.34
N LYS A 168 7.32 -5.94 -7.20
CA LYS A 168 5.99 -5.33 -7.07
C LYS A 168 6.14 -3.94 -6.48
N SER A 169 5.51 -2.94 -7.08
CA SER A 169 5.54 -1.57 -6.56
C SER A 169 4.30 -0.79 -6.96
N ASP A 170 3.78 -0.03 -6.02
CA ASP A 170 2.73 0.98 -6.26
C ASP A 170 3.33 2.35 -6.63
N ASP A 171 4.66 2.49 -6.59
CA ASP A 171 5.35 3.69 -7.05
C ASP A 171 5.17 3.83 -8.56
N ALA A 172 4.64 5.00 -8.97
CA ALA A 172 4.25 5.29 -10.34
C ALA A 172 5.42 5.32 -11.33
N ILE A 173 6.65 5.58 -10.85
CA ILE A 173 7.86 5.64 -11.67
C ILE A 173 8.58 4.31 -11.66
N LEU A 174 8.81 3.76 -10.48
CA LEU A 174 9.62 2.57 -10.30
C LEU A 174 8.98 1.33 -10.94
N SER A 175 7.64 1.19 -10.83
CA SER A 175 6.89 0.12 -11.50
C SER A 175 7.04 0.18 -13.02
N VAL A 176 6.94 1.37 -13.59
CA VAL A 176 7.09 1.60 -15.04
C VAL A 176 8.53 1.31 -15.50
N LEU A 177 9.53 1.76 -14.73
CA LEU A 177 10.93 1.51 -15.03
C LEU A 177 11.26 0.01 -15.01
N ALA A 178 10.70 -0.75 -14.07
CA ALA A 178 10.86 -2.20 -14.01
C ALA A 178 10.32 -2.90 -15.26
N VAL A 179 9.10 -2.54 -15.68
CA VAL A 179 8.47 -3.08 -16.91
C VAL A 179 9.27 -2.71 -18.15
N GLY A 180 9.72 -1.47 -18.23
CA GLY A 180 10.56 -1.03 -19.34
C GLY A 180 11.93 -1.72 -19.40
N ALA A 181 12.52 -2.04 -18.25
CA ALA A 181 13.77 -2.77 -18.15
C ALA A 181 13.63 -4.25 -18.61
N ILE A 182 12.45 -4.87 -18.41
CA ILE A 182 12.14 -6.18 -19.01
C ILE A 182 12.16 -6.05 -20.53
N GLY A 183 11.57 -4.99 -21.09
CA GLY A 183 11.64 -4.69 -22.52
C GLY A 183 13.09 -4.55 -23.00
N ASP A 184 13.96 -3.86 -22.23
CA ASP A 184 15.38 -3.75 -22.53
C ASP A 184 16.09 -5.11 -22.57
N ALA A 185 15.77 -6.00 -21.61
CA ALA A 185 16.33 -7.34 -21.59
C ALA A 185 15.92 -8.17 -22.81
N HIS A 186 14.64 -8.10 -23.23
CA HIS A 186 14.16 -8.75 -24.45
C HIS A 186 14.83 -8.18 -25.70
N ALA A 187 15.01 -6.85 -25.77
CA ALA A 187 15.69 -6.20 -26.90
C ALA A 187 17.14 -6.69 -27.03
N GLN A 188 17.87 -6.81 -25.92
CA GLN A 188 19.23 -7.34 -25.89
C GLN A 188 19.33 -8.82 -26.28
N LYS A 189 18.24 -9.58 -26.11
CA LYS A 189 18.11 -10.97 -26.59
C LYS A 189 17.67 -11.07 -28.06
N ASN A 190 17.61 -9.94 -28.79
CA ASN A 190 17.04 -9.85 -30.13
C ASN A 190 15.56 -10.27 -30.25
N GLN A 191 14.84 -10.26 -29.15
CA GLN A 191 13.41 -10.53 -29.07
C GLN A 191 12.61 -9.22 -29.22
N GLN A 192 12.67 -8.64 -30.45
CA GLN A 192 12.15 -7.29 -30.71
C GLN A 192 10.63 -7.16 -30.55
N LYS A 193 9.88 -8.24 -30.79
CA LYS A 193 8.41 -8.23 -30.63
C LYS A 193 8.02 -8.15 -29.16
N GLU A 194 8.64 -8.97 -28.35
CA GLU A 194 8.46 -8.99 -26.89
C GLU A 194 8.92 -7.66 -26.28
N ALA A 195 10.06 -7.14 -26.73
CA ALA A 195 10.54 -5.83 -26.29
C ALA A 195 9.52 -4.72 -26.58
N LEU A 196 8.93 -4.71 -27.79
CA LEU A 196 7.91 -3.74 -28.17
C LEU A 196 6.68 -3.83 -27.26
N GLU A 197 6.19 -5.02 -26.95
CA GLU A 197 5.05 -5.22 -26.05
C GLU A 197 5.31 -4.62 -24.66
N TYR A 198 6.49 -4.86 -24.10
CA TYR A 198 6.88 -4.30 -22.80
C TYR A 198 7.06 -2.78 -22.84
N TYR A 199 7.61 -2.21 -23.92
CA TYR A 199 7.72 -0.75 -24.05
C TYR A 199 6.36 -0.08 -24.18
N ILE A 200 5.43 -0.66 -24.96
CA ILE A 200 4.05 -0.16 -25.05
C ILE A 200 3.40 -0.22 -23.65
N LYS A 201 3.48 -1.37 -22.99
CA LYS A 201 2.95 -1.54 -21.63
C LYS A 201 3.52 -0.49 -20.67
N ALA A 202 4.83 -0.26 -20.68
CA ALA A 202 5.47 0.74 -19.83
C ALA A 202 5.00 2.17 -20.17
N SER A 203 4.79 2.49 -21.46
CA SER A 203 4.31 3.82 -21.88
C SER A 203 2.85 4.10 -21.49
N GLU A 204 2.05 3.05 -21.28
CA GLU A 204 0.63 3.17 -20.94
C GLU A 204 0.39 3.12 -19.42
N MET A 205 1.33 2.57 -18.65
CA MET A 205 1.28 2.56 -17.20
C MET A 205 1.56 3.96 -16.64
N ASN A 206 0.76 4.41 -15.68
CA ASN A 206 1.03 5.64 -14.91
C ASN A 206 1.57 6.81 -15.76
N LYS A 207 0.80 7.23 -16.76
CA LYS A 207 1.20 8.27 -17.72
C LYS A 207 1.72 9.53 -17.03
N ASN A 208 2.94 9.93 -17.39
CA ASN A 208 3.62 11.11 -16.86
C ASN A 208 4.68 11.62 -17.87
N ASP A 209 5.16 12.84 -17.65
CA ASP A 209 6.09 13.51 -18.55
C ASP A 209 7.52 12.95 -18.51
N PHE A 210 7.83 12.05 -17.59
CA PHE A 210 9.16 11.47 -17.44
C PHE A 210 9.31 10.09 -18.10
N THR A 211 8.44 9.14 -17.74
CA THR A 211 8.57 7.75 -18.23
C THR A 211 7.84 7.50 -19.53
N THR A 212 6.67 8.12 -19.74
CA THR A 212 5.86 7.87 -20.93
C THR A 212 6.59 8.21 -22.23
N PRO A 213 7.16 9.44 -22.44
CA PRO A 213 7.85 9.75 -23.67
C PRO A 213 9.09 8.88 -23.89
N ARG A 214 9.78 8.50 -22.83
CA ARG A 214 10.92 7.58 -22.90
C ARG A 214 10.54 6.23 -23.49
N PHE A 215 9.44 5.62 -23.03
CA PHE A 215 9.04 4.30 -23.50
C PHE A 215 8.30 4.36 -24.84
N LEU A 216 7.59 5.45 -25.15
CA LEU A 216 7.08 5.71 -26.50
C LEU A 216 8.23 5.82 -27.52
N LEU A 217 9.34 6.48 -27.16
CA LEU A 217 10.52 6.55 -28.01
C LEU A 217 11.10 5.17 -28.30
N LYS A 218 11.25 4.33 -27.27
CA LYS A 218 11.73 2.95 -27.42
C LYS A 218 10.77 2.10 -28.25
N ALA A 219 9.46 2.23 -28.04
CA ALA A 219 8.43 1.54 -28.84
C ALA A 219 8.50 1.96 -30.30
N GLY A 220 8.64 3.27 -30.59
CA GLY A 220 8.80 3.80 -31.94
C GLY A 220 10.07 3.27 -32.64
N GLN A 221 11.20 3.29 -31.95
CA GLN A 221 12.46 2.76 -32.50
C GLN A 221 12.38 1.26 -32.77
N THR A 222 11.80 0.49 -31.87
CA THR A 222 11.61 -0.96 -32.02
C THR A 222 10.62 -1.26 -33.16
N SER A 223 9.55 -0.47 -33.30
CA SER A 223 8.61 -0.60 -34.44
C SER A 223 9.29 -0.35 -35.75
N LEU A 224 10.20 0.64 -35.86
CA LEU A 224 11.00 0.86 -37.08
C LEU A 224 11.92 -0.34 -37.37
N ALA A 225 12.57 -0.89 -36.35
CA ALA A 225 13.43 -2.08 -36.51
C ALA A 225 12.63 -3.30 -37.02
N LEU A 226 11.36 -3.42 -36.64
CA LEU A 226 10.42 -4.44 -37.11
C LEU A 226 9.79 -4.12 -38.48
N GLY A 227 10.08 -2.96 -39.07
CA GLY A 227 9.49 -2.50 -40.34
C GLY A 227 8.09 -1.86 -40.22
N ASN A 228 7.56 -1.71 -39.04
CA ASN A 228 6.22 -1.17 -38.74
C ASN A 228 6.24 0.38 -38.71
N LYS A 229 6.43 1.00 -39.90
CA LYS A 229 6.60 2.45 -40.01
C LYS A 229 5.37 3.25 -39.52
N ALA A 230 4.16 2.72 -39.72
CA ALA A 230 2.94 3.38 -39.29
C ALA A 230 2.84 3.48 -37.75
N ASP A 231 3.16 2.40 -37.07
CA ASP A 231 3.15 2.39 -35.59
C ASP A 231 4.27 3.29 -35.02
N ALA A 232 5.44 3.25 -35.64
CA ALA A 232 6.54 4.13 -35.25
C ALA A 232 6.15 5.61 -35.36
N LEU A 233 5.53 5.99 -36.51
CA LEU A 233 5.04 7.36 -36.71
C LEU A 233 4.01 7.75 -35.65
N LYS A 234 3.08 6.87 -35.29
CA LYS A 234 2.10 7.09 -34.23
C LYS A 234 2.77 7.42 -32.89
N TYR A 235 3.77 6.63 -32.46
CA TYR A 235 4.45 6.85 -31.21
C TYR A 235 5.25 8.16 -31.20
N PHE A 236 5.96 8.48 -32.27
CA PHE A 236 6.71 9.73 -32.35
C PHE A 236 5.80 10.96 -32.43
N THR A 237 4.66 10.87 -33.13
CA THR A 237 3.65 11.93 -33.14
C THR A 237 3.08 12.16 -31.76
N GLN A 238 2.77 11.09 -31.05
CA GLN A 238 2.27 11.19 -29.66
C GLN A 238 3.29 11.90 -28.73
N ILE A 239 4.59 11.60 -28.85
CA ILE A 239 5.63 12.31 -28.10
C ILE A 239 5.59 13.80 -28.43
N LYS A 240 5.60 14.14 -29.72
CA LYS A 240 5.60 15.52 -30.18
C LYS A 240 4.39 16.33 -29.72
N GLU A 241 3.20 15.73 -29.82
CA GLU A 241 1.96 16.46 -29.50
C GLU A 241 1.66 16.57 -28.00
N GLN A 242 2.12 15.62 -27.19
CA GLN A 242 1.73 15.53 -25.77
C GLN A 242 2.86 15.79 -24.79
N TYR A 243 4.14 15.68 -25.20
CA TYR A 243 5.29 15.70 -24.29
C TYR A 243 6.42 16.66 -24.75
N GLU A 244 6.28 17.36 -25.87
CA GLU A 244 7.15 18.48 -26.23
C GLU A 244 6.64 19.75 -25.55
N SER A 245 7.33 20.22 -24.49
CA SER A 245 7.13 21.52 -23.87
C SER A 245 8.31 22.44 -24.14
#